data_53b68949157c5443da589b29e13103b0
#
_entry.id   53b68949157c5443da589b29e13103b0
#
_cell.length_a   1.000
_cell.length_b   1.000
_cell.length_c   1.000
_cell.angle_alpha   90.00
_cell.angle_beta   90.00
_cell.angle_gamma   90.00
#
_symmetry.space_group_name_H-M   'P 1'
#
loop_
_entity.id
_entity.type
_entity.pdbx_description
1 polymer ?
#
loop_
_entity_poly.entity_id
_entity_poly.type
_entity_poly.pdbx_seq_one_letter_code
_entity_poly.pdbx_strand_id
1 'polypeptide(L)' 'MSIDMKIKIAENIRFYRKQLGLTQGELAAHLNGKKSLVSNYENGYSTPDIATLCKLAKLFDIILDELVEYNDDE' A
#
# COMPACT_ATOMS: atom_id res chain seq x y z
N MET A 1 10.31 -9.30 -6.38
CA MET A 1 8.94 -8.81 -6.64
C MET A 1 8.84 -8.37 -8.09
N SER A 2 7.83 -8.82 -8.82
CA SER A 2 7.64 -8.46 -10.21
C SER A 2 7.18 -7.02 -10.33
N ILE A 3 7.38 -6.43 -11.53
CA ILE A 3 6.90 -5.06 -11.76
C ILE A 3 5.38 -4.98 -11.69
N ASP A 4 4.67 -6.03 -12.13
CA ASP A 4 3.21 -6.07 -12.05
C ASP A 4 2.74 -6.03 -10.59
N MET A 5 3.40 -6.78 -9.72
CA MET A 5 3.08 -6.78 -8.30
C MET A 5 3.33 -5.41 -7.66
N LYS A 6 4.42 -4.73 -8.05
CA LYS A 6 4.70 -3.38 -7.56
C LYS A 6 3.60 -2.40 -7.96
N ILE A 7 3.13 -2.50 -9.22
CA ILE A 7 2.05 -1.65 -9.72
C ILE A 7 0.77 -1.93 -8.94
N LYS A 8 0.45 -3.20 -8.71
CA LYS A 8 -0.75 -3.58 -7.97
C LYS A 8 -0.70 -3.09 -6.53
N ILE A 9 0.44 -3.19 -5.88
CA ILE A 9 0.61 -2.67 -4.53
C ILE A 9 0.34 -1.16 -4.50
N ALA A 10 0.91 -0.42 -5.46
CA ALA A 10 0.72 1.02 -5.53
C ALA A 10 -0.76 1.38 -5.70
N GLU A 11 -1.43 0.71 -6.63
CA GLU A 11 -2.85 0.94 -6.90
C GLU A 11 -3.71 0.59 -5.68
N ASN A 12 -3.39 -0.52 -5.01
CA ASN A 12 -4.17 -0.99 -3.87
C ASN A 12 -4.00 -0.09 -2.65
N ILE A 13 -2.80 0.40 -2.41
CA ILE A 13 -2.59 1.35 -1.31
C ILE A 13 -3.49 2.57 -1.52
N ARG A 14 -3.51 3.10 -2.73
CA ARG A 14 -4.35 4.25 -3.04
C ARG A 14 -5.83 3.91 -2.90
N PHE A 15 -6.26 2.76 -3.41
CA PHE A 15 -7.66 2.34 -3.35
C PHE A 15 -8.14 2.23 -1.91
N TYR A 16 -7.42 1.48 -1.07
CA TYR A 16 -7.84 1.26 0.31
C TYR A 16 -7.71 2.52 1.15
N ARG A 17 -6.71 3.35 0.87
CA ARG A 17 -6.60 4.66 1.53
C ARG A 17 -7.85 5.49 1.30
N LYS A 18 -8.30 5.54 0.06
CA LYS A 18 -9.50 6.32 -0.30
C LYS A 18 -10.76 5.70 0.30
N GLN A 19 -10.82 4.39 0.38
CA GLN A 19 -11.95 3.70 1.03
C GLN A 19 -12.09 4.12 2.49
N LEU A 20 -10.98 4.36 3.17
CA LEU A 20 -11.00 4.84 4.55
C LEU A 20 -11.19 6.36 4.66
N GLY A 21 -11.24 7.07 3.53
CA GLY A 21 -11.36 8.52 3.53
C GLY A 21 -10.12 9.26 4.00
N LEU A 22 -8.95 8.62 3.94
CA LEU A 22 -7.71 9.22 4.41
C LEU A 22 -7.00 9.97 3.29
N THR A 23 -6.37 11.12 3.65
CA THR A 23 -5.41 11.77 2.76
C THR A 23 -4.09 11.01 2.80
N GLN A 24 -3.20 11.29 1.84
CA GLN A 24 -1.86 10.71 1.85
C GLN A 24 -1.10 11.06 3.14
N GLY A 25 -1.24 12.30 3.61
CA GLY A 25 -0.60 12.72 4.84
C GLY A 25 -1.14 12.01 6.07
N GLU A 26 -2.46 11.79 6.10
CA GLU A 26 -3.09 11.06 7.20
C GLU A 26 -2.62 9.61 7.24
N LEU A 27 -2.57 8.95 6.09
CA LEU A 27 -2.05 7.59 6.04
C LEU A 27 -0.57 7.55 6.46
N ALA A 28 0.22 8.50 5.97
CA ALA A 28 1.63 8.59 6.34
C ALA A 28 1.82 8.72 7.84
N ALA A 29 0.95 9.47 8.52
CA ALA A 29 1.02 9.63 9.97
C ALA A 29 0.86 8.27 10.68
N HIS A 30 0.01 7.39 10.17
CA HIS A 30 -0.14 6.04 10.72
C HIS A 30 1.12 5.20 10.53
N LEU A 31 1.97 5.57 9.59
CA LEU A 31 3.23 4.87 9.31
C LEU A 31 4.44 5.61 9.89
N ASN A 32 4.20 6.63 10.70
CA ASN A 32 5.25 7.48 11.27
C ASN A 32 6.13 8.11 10.20
N GLY A 33 5.52 8.44 9.05
CA GLY A 33 6.22 9.03 7.92
C GLY A 33 5.59 10.32 7.46
N LYS A 34 6.15 10.88 6.40
CA LYS A 34 5.65 12.10 5.79
C LYS A 34 4.79 11.76 4.57
N LYS A 35 3.98 12.73 4.12
CA LYS A 35 3.13 12.58 2.94
C LYS A 35 3.89 12.01 1.75
N SER A 36 5.14 12.43 1.54
CA SER A 36 5.96 11.97 0.42
C SER A 36 6.19 10.47 0.44
N LEU A 37 6.21 9.84 1.62
CA LEU A 37 6.34 8.39 1.72
C LEU A 37 5.19 7.69 1.00
N VAL A 38 3.96 8.09 1.33
CA VAL A 38 2.77 7.49 0.73
C VAL A 38 2.66 7.85 -0.75
N SER A 39 2.96 9.10 -1.10
CA SER A 39 2.98 9.54 -2.49
C SER A 39 3.92 8.68 -3.33
N ASN A 40 5.11 8.40 -2.81
CA ASN A 40 6.08 7.55 -3.52
C ASN A 40 5.57 6.11 -3.66
N TYR A 41 4.89 5.59 -2.64
CA TYR A 41 4.28 4.26 -2.74
C TYR A 41 3.21 4.23 -3.83
N GLU A 42 2.33 5.22 -3.84
CA GLU A 42 1.18 5.25 -4.77
C GLU A 42 1.60 5.55 -6.21
N ASN A 43 2.72 6.22 -6.38
CA ASN A 43 3.26 6.51 -7.72
C ASN A 43 4.22 5.42 -8.22
N GLY A 44 4.46 4.40 -7.41
CA GLY A 44 5.33 3.30 -7.80
C GLY A 44 6.80 3.61 -7.75
N TYR A 45 7.19 4.74 -7.15
CA TYR A 45 8.61 5.12 -7.02
C TYR A 45 9.32 4.29 -5.96
N SER A 46 8.60 3.82 -4.97
CA SER A 46 9.13 2.92 -3.95
C SER A 46 8.05 1.93 -3.55
N THR A 47 8.48 0.81 -2.99
CA THR A 47 7.56 -0.23 -2.54
C THR A 47 7.77 -0.43 -1.05
N PRO A 48 6.69 -0.52 -0.24
CA PRO A 48 6.84 -0.77 1.18
C PRO A 48 7.55 -2.10 1.43
N ASP A 49 8.34 -2.15 2.50
CA ASP A 49 8.91 -3.42 2.94
C ASP A 49 7.79 -4.30 3.55
N ILE A 50 8.14 -5.56 3.85
CA ILE A 50 7.12 -6.51 4.31
C ILE A 50 6.49 -6.05 5.62
N ALA A 51 7.26 -5.46 6.53
CA ALA A 51 6.73 -4.99 7.80
C ALA A 51 5.69 -3.88 7.58
N THR A 52 5.98 -2.96 6.68
CA THR A 52 5.07 -1.86 6.35
C THR A 52 3.82 -2.39 5.62
N LEU A 53 4.00 -3.35 4.71
CA LEU A 53 2.86 -3.98 4.04
C LEU A 53 1.92 -4.64 5.05
N CYS A 54 2.45 -5.31 6.06
CA CYS A 54 1.64 -5.92 7.10
C CYS A 54 0.89 -4.86 7.92
N LYS A 55 1.53 -3.73 8.21
CA LYS A 55 0.86 -2.62 8.91
C LYS A 55 -0.27 -2.05 8.07
N LEU A 56 -0.04 -1.88 6.77
CA LEU A 56 -1.05 -1.37 5.86
C LEU A 56 -2.24 -2.31 5.77
N ALA A 57 -1.99 -3.61 5.62
CA ALA A 57 -3.05 -4.61 5.55
C ALA A 57 -3.91 -4.57 6.82
N LYS A 58 -3.26 -4.46 7.97
CA LYS A 58 -3.96 -4.39 9.26
C LYS A 58 -4.80 -3.12 9.37
N LEU A 59 -4.23 -1.98 8.96
CA LEU A 59 -4.93 -0.71 8.99
C LEU A 59 -6.15 -0.73 8.06
N PHE A 60 -5.99 -1.31 6.89
CA PHE A 60 -7.06 -1.40 5.89
C PHE A 60 -8.07 -2.51 6.21
N ASP A 61 -7.80 -3.33 7.22
CA ASP A 61 -8.63 -4.47 7.62
C ASP A 61 -8.79 -5.48 6.47
N ILE A 62 -7.70 -5.79 5.82
CA ILE A 62 -7.62 -6.78 4.74
C ILE A 62 -6.47 -7.75 5.01
N ILE A 63 -6.48 -8.88 4.33
CA ILE A 63 -5.34 -9.79 4.39
C ILE A 63 -4.25 -9.28 3.44
N LEU A 64 -3.01 -9.69 3.69
CA LEU A 64 -1.87 -9.25 2.90
C LEU A 64 -2.04 -9.60 1.41
N ASP A 65 -2.61 -10.77 1.12
CA ASP A 65 -2.84 -11.21 -0.26
C ASP A 65 -3.69 -10.20 -1.04
N GLU A 66 -4.69 -9.60 -0.39
CA GLU A 66 -5.53 -8.59 -1.03
C GLU A 66 -4.74 -7.32 -1.35
N LEU A 67 -3.80 -6.98 -0.49
CA LEU A 67 -2.99 -5.78 -0.70
C LEU A 67 -2.02 -5.96 -1.87
N VAL A 68 -1.40 -7.12 -1.98
CA VAL A 68 -0.42 -7.39 -3.03
C VAL A 68 -1.04 -8.01 -4.27
N GLU A 69 -2.28 -8.45 -4.17
CA GLU A 69 -3.01 -9.14 -5.24
C GLU A 69 -2.20 -10.27 -5.86
N TYR A 70 -1.58 -11.05 -4.98
CA TYR A 70 -0.82 -12.20 -5.47
C TYR A 70 -1.78 -13.20 -6.11
N ASN A 71 -1.45 -13.61 -7.31
CA ASN A 71 -2.25 -14.60 -8.05
C ASN A 71 -1.30 -15.64 -8.60
N ASP A 72 -1.44 -16.88 -8.15
CA ASP A 72 -0.60 -17.99 -8.57
C ASP A 72 -1.31 -18.92 -9.56
N ASP A 73 -2.41 -18.47 -10.14
CA ASP A 73 -3.17 -19.24 -11.11
C ASP A 73 -2.53 -19.22 -12.50
N GLU A 74 -1.52 -18.42 -12.68
CA GLU A 74 -0.86 -18.23 -13.97
C GLU A 74 -0.04 -19.45 -14.41
#